data_464cbc9d033b08c73e454568d369f8ce
#
_entry.id   464cbc9d033b08c73e454568d369f8ce
#
_cell.length_a   1.000
_cell.length_b   1.000
_cell.length_c   1.000
_cell.angle_alpha   90.00
_cell.angle_beta   90.00
_cell.angle_gamma   90.00
#
_symmetry.space_group_name_H-M   'P 1'
#
loop_
_entity.id
_entity.type
_entity.pdbx_description
1 polymer ?
#
loop_
_entity_poly.entity_id
_entity_poly.type
_entity_poly.pdbx_seq_one_letter_code
_entity_poly.pdbx_strand_id
1 'polypeptide(L)'
;MIKKEKTILKAEIRKFFGKKVKKLRKEGFIPANIFGKDFKSKAITIDAKEFAKIYKKVKETGVLYLEIEKETLPVLIASVQKHPVTHQLLHVDFKKVDLTQKTQAEVPVEIVGQAPAVLEKGGVLLTLTQSLLVEALPEEIPQSIKIDISILKDIGQEIKVANLATSSTYQILTEKEKVIVSVVAHKEESVTPETQPTTAPEIITDRKESEKETKEEPKTQT
;
A
#
# COMPACT_ATOMS: atom_id res chain seq x y z
N MET A 1 -1.02 -31.69 -6.73
CA MET A 1 -0.15 -30.56 -7.18
C MET A 1 -0.90 -29.77 -8.25
N ILE A 2 -1.42 -28.62 -7.92
CA ILE A 2 -2.07 -27.73 -8.89
C ILE A 2 -0.93 -27.06 -9.66
N LYS A 3 -0.75 -27.39 -10.93
CA LYS A 3 0.17 -26.69 -11.83
C LYS A 3 -0.33 -25.24 -11.94
N LYS A 4 0.32 -24.32 -11.21
CA LYS A 4 0.07 -22.88 -11.41
C LYS A 4 0.44 -22.56 -12.87
N GLU A 5 -0.51 -22.10 -13.65
CA GLU A 5 -0.27 -21.67 -15.04
C GLU A 5 0.83 -20.60 -15.05
N LYS A 6 1.83 -20.79 -15.91
CA LYS A 6 2.89 -19.81 -16.07
C LYS A 6 2.28 -18.53 -16.66
N THR A 7 2.15 -17.52 -15.84
CA THR A 7 1.63 -16.22 -16.27
C THR A 7 2.78 -15.41 -16.87
N ILE A 8 2.70 -15.11 -18.15
CA ILE A 8 3.74 -14.37 -18.88
C ILE A 8 3.25 -12.95 -19.12
N LEU A 9 4.10 -11.97 -18.87
CA LEU A 9 3.86 -10.55 -19.16
C LEU A 9 4.98 -10.03 -20.06
N LYS A 10 4.61 -9.37 -21.15
CA LYS A 10 5.58 -8.75 -22.06
C LYS A 10 6.07 -7.43 -21.49
N ALA A 11 7.37 -7.19 -21.60
CA ALA A 11 8.00 -5.97 -21.13
C ALA A 11 9.05 -5.48 -22.13
N GLU A 12 9.14 -4.18 -22.29
CA GLU A 12 10.12 -3.54 -23.17
C GLU A 12 11.13 -2.74 -22.34
N ILE A 13 12.37 -2.64 -22.81
CA ILE A 13 13.37 -1.79 -22.16
C ILE A 13 12.97 -0.32 -22.30
N ARG A 14 12.86 0.38 -21.17
CA ARG A 14 12.41 1.77 -21.14
C ARG A 14 13.48 2.72 -21.71
N LYS A 15 13.09 3.49 -22.72
CA LYS A 15 13.92 4.52 -23.36
C LYS A 15 13.64 5.93 -22.84
N PHE A 16 12.49 6.14 -22.17
CA PHE A 16 12.05 7.45 -21.69
C PHE A 16 12.21 7.59 -20.19
N PHE A 17 12.85 8.69 -19.75
CA PHE A 17 13.12 9.00 -18.35
C PHE A 17 12.65 10.41 -17.99
N GLY A 18 12.59 10.71 -16.68
CA GLY A 18 12.23 12.02 -16.17
C GLY A 18 10.79 12.44 -16.53
N LYS A 19 10.58 13.68 -16.89
CA LYS A 19 9.26 14.26 -17.18
C LYS A 19 8.49 13.57 -18.31
N LYS A 20 9.18 12.91 -19.22
CA LYS A 20 8.58 12.19 -20.38
C LYS A 20 7.77 10.95 -19.96
N VAL A 21 7.99 10.41 -18.75
CA VAL A 21 7.24 9.27 -18.20
C VAL A 21 5.74 9.59 -18.04
N LYS A 22 5.37 10.87 -17.84
CA LYS A 22 3.97 11.29 -17.78
C LYS A 22 3.21 11.01 -19.09
N LYS A 23 3.89 11.19 -20.25
CA LYS A 23 3.31 10.89 -21.56
C LYS A 23 3.08 9.39 -21.73
N LEU A 24 4.07 8.57 -21.34
CA LEU A 24 4.00 7.11 -21.39
C LEU A 24 2.78 6.57 -20.60
N ARG A 25 2.51 7.11 -19.39
CA ARG A 25 1.32 6.73 -18.61
C ARG A 25 0.01 7.12 -19.31
N LYS A 26 -0.04 8.24 -20.03
CA LYS A 26 -1.22 8.65 -20.81
C LYS A 26 -1.48 7.73 -21.99
N GLU A 27 -0.45 7.12 -22.55
CA GLU A 27 -0.51 6.16 -23.65
C GLU A 27 -0.92 4.75 -23.17
N GLY A 28 -1.11 4.56 -21.87
CA GLY A 28 -1.53 3.29 -21.28
C GLY A 28 -0.40 2.36 -20.87
N PHE A 29 0.83 2.86 -20.82
CA PHE A 29 1.98 2.10 -20.36
C PHE A 29 2.39 2.48 -18.94
N ILE A 30 2.88 1.52 -18.17
CA ILE A 30 3.37 1.69 -16.82
C ILE A 30 4.89 1.57 -16.83
N PRO A 31 5.62 2.54 -16.25
CA PRO A 31 7.04 2.38 -15.99
C PRO A 31 7.22 1.38 -14.87
N ALA A 32 8.16 0.47 -15.05
CA ALA A 32 8.50 -0.52 -14.05
C ALA A 32 10.02 -0.68 -13.95
N ASN A 33 10.46 -1.35 -12.89
CA ASN A 33 11.84 -1.64 -12.65
C ASN A 33 12.00 -3.11 -12.25
N ILE A 34 13.07 -3.75 -12.70
CA ILE A 34 13.46 -5.10 -12.28
C ILE A 34 14.76 -4.98 -11.49
N PHE A 35 14.78 -5.55 -10.31
CA PHE A 35 15.97 -5.65 -9.48
C PHE A 35 16.07 -7.04 -8.86
N GLY A 36 17.20 -7.41 -8.35
CA GLY A 36 17.39 -8.70 -7.70
C GLY A 36 18.81 -8.90 -7.22
N LYS A 37 19.02 -9.99 -6.51
CA LYS A 37 20.35 -10.44 -6.11
C LYS A 37 21.10 -10.85 -7.39
N ASP A 38 22.33 -10.40 -7.54
CA ASP A 38 23.19 -10.69 -8.69
C ASP A 38 22.58 -10.28 -10.06
N PHE A 39 21.70 -9.28 -10.06
CA PHE A 39 21.06 -8.76 -11.27
C PHE A 39 21.13 -7.23 -11.34
N LYS A 40 21.73 -6.71 -12.42
CA LYS A 40 21.77 -5.26 -12.64
C LYS A 40 20.37 -4.74 -12.89
N SER A 41 19.92 -3.77 -12.10
CA SER A 41 18.60 -3.17 -12.24
C SER A 41 18.35 -2.68 -13.67
N LYS A 42 17.22 -3.11 -14.24
CA LYS A 42 16.78 -2.73 -15.60
C LYS A 42 15.46 -1.96 -15.50
N ALA A 43 15.41 -0.78 -16.11
CA ALA A 43 14.16 -0.02 -16.24
C ALA A 43 13.38 -0.55 -17.44
N ILE A 44 12.11 -0.89 -17.22
CA ILE A 44 11.22 -1.46 -18.23
C ILE A 44 9.92 -0.69 -18.35
N THR A 45 9.16 -1.01 -19.35
CA THR A 45 7.81 -0.51 -19.63
C THR A 45 6.89 -1.70 -19.88
N ILE A 46 5.72 -1.70 -19.26
CA ILE A 46 4.70 -2.75 -19.38
C ILE A 46 3.36 -2.16 -19.78
N ASP A 47 2.50 -2.93 -20.43
CA ASP A 47 1.13 -2.52 -20.73
C ASP A 47 0.26 -2.53 -19.47
N ALA A 48 -0.48 -1.43 -19.24
CA ALA A 48 -1.30 -1.26 -18.04
C ALA A 48 -2.48 -2.22 -17.99
N LYS A 49 -3.10 -2.51 -19.13
CA LYS A 49 -4.28 -3.37 -19.20
C LYS A 49 -3.92 -4.84 -18.99
N GLU A 50 -2.82 -5.29 -19.61
CA GLU A 50 -2.31 -6.65 -19.42
C GLU A 50 -1.87 -6.87 -17.98
N PHE A 51 -1.08 -5.94 -17.44
CA PHE A 51 -0.65 -6.01 -16.03
C PHE A 51 -1.83 -6.02 -15.07
N ALA A 52 -2.85 -5.19 -15.25
CA ALA A 52 -4.02 -5.17 -14.37
C ALA A 52 -4.78 -6.49 -14.36
N LYS A 53 -4.90 -7.19 -15.51
CA LYS A 53 -5.50 -8.53 -15.58
C LYS A 53 -4.68 -9.57 -14.82
N ILE A 54 -3.37 -9.52 -15.01
CA ILE A 54 -2.42 -10.43 -14.37
C ILE A 54 -2.37 -10.19 -12.86
N TYR A 55 -2.30 -8.93 -12.43
CA TYR A 55 -2.24 -8.55 -11.03
C TYR A 55 -3.46 -9.03 -10.22
N LYS A 56 -4.65 -9.03 -10.84
CA LYS A 56 -5.86 -9.60 -10.20
C LYS A 56 -5.75 -11.09 -9.92
N LYS A 57 -5.03 -11.84 -10.77
CA LYS A 57 -4.86 -13.30 -10.62
C LYS A 57 -3.69 -13.67 -9.71
N VAL A 58 -2.57 -12.98 -9.87
CA VAL A 58 -1.28 -13.33 -9.26
C VAL A 58 -1.10 -12.62 -7.90
N LYS A 59 -1.70 -11.43 -7.74
CA LYS A 59 -1.48 -10.52 -6.59
C LYS A 59 0.02 -10.23 -6.41
N GLU A 60 0.46 -9.95 -5.17
CA GLU A 60 1.86 -9.58 -4.88
C GLU A 60 2.77 -10.80 -4.61
N THR A 61 2.17 -11.92 -4.28
CA THR A 61 2.89 -13.12 -3.83
C THR A 61 3.12 -14.17 -4.91
N GLY A 62 2.49 -14.03 -6.06
CA GLY A 62 2.61 -15.01 -7.14
C GLY A 62 3.80 -14.78 -8.05
N VAL A 63 4.38 -15.87 -8.54
CA VAL A 63 5.49 -15.82 -9.51
C VAL A 63 4.94 -15.41 -10.88
N LEU A 64 5.56 -14.38 -11.46
CA LEU A 64 5.30 -13.87 -12.80
C LEU A 64 6.52 -14.07 -13.68
N TYR A 65 6.32 -14.39 -14.94
CA TYR A 65 7.39 -14.50 -15.92
C TYR A 65 7.38 -13.25 -16.81
N LEU A 66 8.44 -12.44 -16.71
CA LEU A 66 8.61 -11.27 -17.58
C LEU A 66 9.38 -11.67 -18.84
N GLU A 67 8.77 -11.45 -19.99
CA GLU A 67 9.42 -11.60 -21.29
C GLU A 67 9.99 -10.25 -21.71
N ILE A 68 11.33 -10.15 -21.75
CA ILE A 68 12.07 -8.96 -22.14
C ILE A 68 12.91 -9.31 -23.36
N GLU A 69 12.56 -8.77 -24.53
CA GLU A 69 13.21 -9.05 -25.81
C GLU A 69 13.22 -10.54 -26.13
N LYS A 70 14.18 -11.31 -25.62
CA LYS A 70 14.34 -12.76 -25.85
C LYS A 70 14.52 -13.56 -24.55
N GLU A 71 14.55 -12.86 -23.41
CA GLU A 71 14.78 -13.49 -22.11
C GLU A 71 13.47 -13.57 -21.31
N THR A 72 13.19 -14.71 -20.73
CA THR A 72 12.08 -14.90 -19.81
C THR A 72 12.63 -15.00 -18.39
N LEU A 73 12.30 -14.03 -17.54
CA LEU A 73 12.80 -13.94 -16.18
C LEU A 73 11.69 -14.20 -15.17
N PRO A 74 11.87 -15.13 -14.22
CA PRO A 74 10.94 -15.30 -13.10
C PRO A 74 11.10 -14.14 -12.11
N VAL A 75 9.98 -13.49 -11.79
CA VAL A 75 9.94 -12.34 -10.89
C VAL A 75 8.76 -12.41 -9.93
N LEU A 76 8.89 -11.77 -8.78
CA LEU A 76 7.80 -11.42 -7.86
C LEU A 76 7.51 -9.93 -7.96
N ILE A 77 6.28 -9.56 -7.71
CA ILE A 77 5.88 -8.15 -7.58
C ILE A 77 6.29 -7.69 -6.18
N ALA A 78 7.27 -6.78 -6.10
CA ALA A 78 7.75 -6.26 -4.83
C ALA A 78 6.93 -5.07 -4.33
N SER A 79 6.51 -4.18 -5.24
CA SER A 79 5.73 -3.00 -4.89
C SER A 79 4.89 -2.54 -6.07
N VAL A 80 3.68 -2.06 -5.78
CA VAL A 80 2.77 -1.48 -6.76
C VAL A 80 2.30 -0.12 -6.27
N GLN A 81 2.73 0.93 -6.94
CA GLN A 81 2.32 2.29 -6.63
C GLN A 81 1.05 2.65 -7.39
N LYS A 82 0.03 3.10 -6.67
CA LYS A 82 -1.25 3.56 -7.22
C LYS A 82 -1.46 5.04 -6.88
N HIS A 83 -2.10 5.75 -7.77
CA HIS A 83 -2.50 7.14 -7.51
C HIS A 83 -3.63 7.16 -6.47
N PRO A 84 -3.53 7.96 -5.37
CA PRO A 84 -4.47 7.89 -4.26
C PRO A 84 -5.92 8.22 -4.66
N VAL A 85 -6.12 9.15 -5.61
CA VAL A 85 -7.46 9.59 -6.03
C VAL A 85 -7.99 8.79 -7.23
N THR A 86 -7.16 8.61 -8.27
CA THR A 86 -7.61 7.96 -9.53
C THR A 86 -7.40 6.46 -9.56
N HIS A 87 -6.70 5.89 -8.57
CA HIS A 87 -6.30 4.48 -8.47
C HIS A 87 -5.52 3.94 -9.68
N GLN A 88 -5.04 4.84 -10.56
CA GLN A 88 -4.22 4.47 -11.68
C GLN A 88 -2.85 3.95 -11.22
N LEU A 89 -2.36 2.92 -11.88
CA LEU A 89 -1.04 2.36 -11.62
C LEU A 89 0.05 3.34 -12.07
N LEU A 90 0.92 3.74 -11.15
CA LEU A 90 1.98 4.71 -11.38
C LEU A 90 3.33 4.06 -11.64
N HIS A 91 3.65 3.03 -10.87
CA HIS A 91 4.92 2.32 -10.95
C HIS A 91 4.77 0.89 -10.43
N VAL A 92 5.59 -0.02 -10.96
CA VAL A 92 5.67 -1.40 -10.47
C VAL A 92 7.12 -1.78 -10.33
N ASP A 93 7.46 -2.36 -9.19
CA ASP A 93 8.77 -2.89 -8.91
C ASP A 93 8.73 -4.42 -8.91
N PHE A 94 9.58 -5.04 -9.73
CA PHE A 94 9.72 -6.47 -9.85
C PHE A 94 11.03 -6.93 -9.23
N LYS A 95 10.97 -7.93 -8.37
CA LYS A 95 12.13 -8.59 -7.80
C LYS A 95 12.38 -9.88 -8.57
N LYS A 96 13.54 -9.96 -9.25
CA LYS A 96 13.98 -11.22 -9.85
C LYS A 96 14.23 -12.24 -8.76
N VAL A 97 13.71 -13.43 -8.93
CA VAL A 97 13.84 -14.54 -7.97
C VAL A 97 14.37 -15.79 -8.65
N ASP A 98 15.07 -16.58 -7.86
CA ASP A 98 15.50 -17.92 -8.26
C ASP A 98 14.51 -18.93 -7.64
N LEU A 99 13.93 -19.79 -8.46
CA LEU A 99 12.90 -20.75 -8.02
C LEU A 99 13.44 -21.77 -7.01
N THR A 100 14.74 -21.96 -6.96
CA THR A 100 15.42 -22.92 -6.08
C THR A 100 15.84 -22.35 -4.72
N GLN A 101 15.76 -21.02 -4.57
CA GLN A 101 16.20 -20.32 -3.34
C GLN A 101 14.99 -19.78 -2.58
N LYS A 102 15.06 -19.87 -1.24
CA LYS A 102 14.06 -19.24 -0.38
C LYS A 102 14.11 -17.73 -0.53
N THR A 103 12.95 -17.12 -0.61
CA THR A 103 12.80 -15.67 -0.78
C THR A 103 11.84 -15.13 0.24
N GLN A 104 12.13 -13.95 0.73
CA GLN A 104 11.24 -13.20 1.62
C GLN A 104 10.25 -12.40 0.80
N ALA A 105 8.97 -12.51 1.16
CA ALA A 105 7.88 -11.76 0.56
C ALA A 105 6.87 -11.32 1.64
N GLU A 106 6.22 -10.20 1.40
CA GLU A 106 5.12 -9.72 2.21
C GLU A 106 3.82 -10.36 1.72
N VAL A 107 3.15 -11.08 2.64
CA VAL A 107 1.90 -11.76 2.35
C VAL A 107 0.77 -11.02 3.05
N PRO A 108 -0.28 -10.57 2.30
CA PRO A 108 -1.41 -9.88 2.90
C PRO A 108 -2.21 -10.82 3.80
N VAL A 109 -2.74 -10.26 4.88
CA VAL A 109 -3.65 -10.94 5.80
C VAL A 109 -5.09 -10.75 5.32
N GLU A 110 -5.85 -11.83 5.23
CA GLU A 110 -7.25 -11.84 4.88
C GLU A 110 -8.08 -12.29 6.08
N ILE A 111 -8.94 -11.40 6.57
CA ILE A 111 -9.79 -11.68 7.73
C ILE A 111 -11.01 -12.43 7.25
N VAL A 112 -11.30 -13.57 7.89
CA VAL A 112 -12.44 -14.44 7.58
C VAL A 112 -13.32 -14.61 8.83
N GLY A 113 -14.62 -14.70 8.61
CA GLY A 113 -15.59 -14.89 9.70
C GLY A 113 -16.13 -13.57 10.25
N GLN A 114 -16.89 -13.66 11.35
CA GLN A 114 -17.48 -12.53 12.06
C GLN A 114 -17.14 -12.66 13.55
N ALA A 115 -16.65 -11.59 14.14
CA ALA A 115 -16.30 -11.57 15.56
C ALA A 115 -17.57 -11.34 16.41
N PRO A 116 -17.95 -12.26 17.32
CA PRO A 116 -19.07 -12.06 18.24
C PRO A 116 -18.91 -10.80 19.10
N ALA A 117 -17.68 -10.45 19.48
CA ALA A 117 -17.39 -9.23 20.23
C ALA A 117 -17.80 -7.94 19.49
N VAL A 118 -17.79 -7.93 18.16
CA VAL A 118 -18.25 -6.80 17.35
C VAL A 118 -19.78 -6.79 17.25
N LEU A 119 -20.39 -7.97 16.98
CA LEU A 119 -21.84 -8.08 16.76
C LEU A 119 -22.65 -7.93 18.04
N GLU A 120 -22.22 -8.59 19.13
CA GLU A 120 -23.02 -8.69 20.37
C GLU A 120 -22.65 -7.60 21.38
N LYS A 121 -21.37 -7.18 21.39
CA LYS A 121 -20.85 -6.25 22.42
C LYS A 121 -20.53 -4.86 21.87
N GLY A 122 -20.79 -4.61 20.57
CA GLY A 122 -20.52 -3.29 19.97
C GLY A 122 -19.04 -2.92 19.90
N GLY A 123 -18.14 -3.90 19.94
CA GLY A 123 -16.70 -3.66 19.76
C GLY A 123 -16.36 -3.24 18.34
N VAL A 124 -15.24 -2.56 18.18
CA VAL A 124 -14.67 -2.19 16.88
C VAL A 124 -13.46 -3.07 16.58
N LEU A 125 -13.46 -3.70 15.40
CA LEU A 125 -12.34 -4.51 14.93
C LEU A 125 -11.23 -3.59 14.41
N LEU A 126 -10.05 -3.66 15.00
CA LEU A 126 -8.88 -2.91 14.58
C LEU A 126 -7.84 -3.86 13.97
N THR A 127 -7.53 -3.66 12.71
CA THR A 127 -6.47 -4.40 12.01
C THR A 127 -5.17 -3.61 12.10
N LEU A 128 -4.24 -4.07 12.94
CA LEU A 128 -2.95 -3.42 13.20
C LEU A 128 -1.88 -3.82 12.17
N THR A 129 -1.95 -5.07 11.70
CA THR A 129 -0.98 -5.59 10.72
C THR A 129 -1.73 -6.11 9.50
N GLN A 130 -1.48 -5.49 8.35
CA GLN A 130 -2.14 -5.85 7.09
C GLN A 130 -1.34 -6.88 6.28
N SER A 131 -0.03 -6.99 6.51
CA SER A 131 0.85 -7.95 5.84
C SER A 131 1.84 -8.57 6.80
N LEU A 132 2.25 -9.80 6.52
CA LEU A 132 3.24 -10.55 7.29
C LEU A 132 4.43 -10.88 6.39
N LEU A 133 5.64 -10.74 6.93
CA LEU A 133 6.86 -11.14 6.25
C LEU A 133 7.03 -12.66 6.37
N VAL A 134 7.09 -13.32 5.23
CA VAL A 134 7.18 -14.77 5.12
C VAL A 134 8.39 -15.16 4.29
N GLU A 135 9.08 -16.23 4.68
CA GLU A 135 10.16 -16.84 3.93
C GLU A 135 9.71 -18.21 3.41
N ALA A 136 9.75 -18.38 2.09
CA ALA A 136 9.39 -19.62 1.42
C ALA A 136 10.06 -19.72 0.04
N LEU A 137 9.92 -20.87 -0.62
CA LEU A 137 10.20 -20.96 -2.05
C LEU A 137 9.17 -20.13 -2.83
N PRO A 138 9.55 -19.45 -3.93
CA PRO A 138 8.64 -18.56 -4.67
C PRO A 138 7.33 -19.21 -5.11
N GLU A 139 7.35 -20.50 -5.41
CA GLU A 139 6.15 -21.26 -5.81
C GLU A 139 5.24 -21.65 -4.62
N GLU A 140 5.79 -21.66 -3.40
CA GLU A 140 5.10 -22.06 -2.18
C GLU A 140 4.53 -20.89 -1.38
N ILE A 141 4.83 -19.66 -1.78
CA ILE A 141 4.30 -18.46 -1.12
C ILE A 141 2.77 -18.43 -1.28
N PRO A 142 2.00 -18.34 -0.17
CA PRO A 142 0.55 -18.25 -0.21
C PRO A 142 0.11 -16.88 -0.74
N GLN A 143 -1.06 -16.81 -1.39
CA GLN A 143 -1.62 -15.54 -1.88
C GLN A 143 -2.16 -14.64 -0.77
N SER A 144 -2.62 -15.23 0.32
CA SER A 144 -3.10 -14.56 1.53
C SER A 144 -3.02 -15.52 2.70
N ILE A 145 -2.85 -14.99 3.90
CA ILE A 145 -2.96 -15.74 5.15
C ILE A 145 -4.32 -15.45 5.73
N LYS A 146 -5.18 -16.47 5.79
CA LYS A 146 -6.54 -16.34 6.33
C LYS A 146 -6.50 -16.43 7.84
N ILE A 147 -7.14 -15.45 8.49
CA ILE A 147 -7.28 -15.38 9.94
C ILE A 147 -8.75 -15.41 10.29
N ASP A 148 -9.16 -16.42 11.05
CA ASP A 148 -10.53 -16.53 11.55
C ASP A 148 -10.70 -15.69 12.81
N ILE A 149 -11.58 -14.69 12.74
CA ILE A 149 -11.91 -13.80 13.84
C ILE A 149 -13.12 -14.27 14.68
N SER A 150 -13.71 -15.42 14.35
CA SER A 150 -14.86 -15.98 15.11
C SER A 150 -14.50 -16.36 16.54
N ILE A 151 -13.21 -16.49 16.85
CA ILE A 151 -12.70 -16.75 18.19
C ILE A 151 -12.73 -15.53 19.11
N LEU A 152 -12.87 -14.30 18.56
CA LEU A 152 -12.89 -13.06 19.34
C LEU A 152 -14.28 -12.83 19.94
N LYS A 153 -14.48 -13.27 21.19
CA LYS A 153 -15.75 -13.21 21.94
C LYS A 153 -15.89 -11.98 22.83
N ASP A 154 -14.76 -11.41 23.25
CA ASP A 154 -14.71 -10.32 24.22
C ASP A 154 -13.97 -9.10 23.66
N ILE A 155 -14.40 -7.91 24.15
CA ILE A 155 -13.69 -6.66 23.90
C ILE A 155 -12.33 -6.74 24.61
N GLY A 156 -11.26 -6.30 23.95
CA GLY A 156 -9.88 -6.38 24.43
C GLY A 156 -9.15 -7.65 24.03
N GLN A 157 -9.80 -8.60 23.35
CA GLN A 157 -9.11 -9.76 22.81
C GLN A 157 -8.31 -9.42 21.56
N GLU A 158 -7.17 -10.11 21.42
CA GLU A 158 -6.20 -9.89 20.35
C GLU A 158 -5.81 -11.21 19.70
N ILE A 159 -5.54 -11.16 18.38
CA ILE A 159 -4.91 -12.26 17.66
C ILE A 159 -3.48 -11.83 17.33
N LYS A 160 -2.51 -12.58 17.85
CA LYS A 160 -1.08 -12.38 17.61
C LYS A 160 -0.58 -13.34 16.54
N VAL A 161 0.60 -13.03 15.97
CA VAL A 161 1.27 -13.90 14.99
C VAL A 161 1.51 -15.32 15.59
N ALA A 162 1.77 -15.43 16.88
CA ALA A 162 1.94 -16.70 17.57
C ALA A 162 0.71 -17.64 17.48
N ASN A 163 -0.50 -17.07 17.31
CA ASN A 163 -1.75 -17.83 17.25
C ASN A 163 -2.04 -18.38 15.84
N LEU A 164 -1.21 -18.01 14.85
CA LEU A 164 -1.38 -18.50 13.48
C LEU A 164 -0.88 -19.94 13.37
N ALA A 165 -1.63 -20.75 12.59
CA ALA A 165 -1.20 -22.09 12.27
C ALA A 165 0.10 -22.04 11.44
N THR A 166 1.16 -22.63 11.96
CA THR A 166 2.43 -22.76 11.25
C THR A 166 2.26 -23.78 10.11
N SER A 167 2.48 -23.36 8.88
CA SER A 167 2.49 -24.26 7.73
C SER A 167 3.89 -24.84 7.54
N SER A 168 3.97 -26.07 7.05
CA SER A 168 5.26 -26.71 6.71
C SER A 168 5.90 -26.13 5.45
N THR A 169 5.14 -25.40 4.65
CA THR A 169 5.59 -24.85 3.35
C THR A 169 6.24 -23.47 3.45
N TYR A 170 5.93 -22.70 4.49
CA TYR A 170 6.48 -21.35 4.66
C TYR A 170 6.76 -21.04 6.13
N GLN A 171 7.72 -20.17 6.37
CA GLN A 171 8.10 -19.70 7.70
C GLN A 171 7.75 -18.23 7.86
N ILE A 172 7.04 -17.86 8.92
CA ILE A 172 6.74 -16.48 9.25
C ILE A 172 7.95 -15.88 9.99
N LEU A 173 8.52 -14.82 9.43
CA LEU A 173 9.66 -14.08 10.02
C LEU A 173 9.20 -12.94 10.91
N THR A 174 7.94 -12.52 10.80
CA THR A 174 7.37 -11.46 11.65
C THR A 174 7.39 -11.91 13.10
N GLU A 175 7.65 -10.99 14.02
CA GLU A 175 7.71 -11.23 15.46
C GLU A 175 6.43 -11.90 15.97
N LYS A 176 6.57 -12.96 16.77
CA LYS A 176 5.45 -13.75 17.30
C LYS A 176 4.52 -12.94 18.21
N GLU A 177 5.05 -11.94 18.91
CA GLU A 177 4.31 -11.05 19.80
C GLU A 177 3.48 -9.98 19.08
N LYS A 178 3.74 -9.78 17.78
CA LYS A 178 3.06 -8.74 17.00
C LYS A 178 1.57 -9.04 16.90
N VAL A 179 0.75 -8.05 17.24
CA VAL A 179 -0.71 -8.13 17.14
C VAL A 179 -1.15 -7.89 15.70
N ILE A 180 -2.02 -8.77 15.20
CA ILE A 180 -2.57 -8.66 13.85
C ILE A 180 -3.92 -7.98 13.89
N VAL A 181 -4.80 -8.47 14.74
CA VAL A 181 -6.17 -7.98 14.91
C VAL A 181 -6.47 -7.85 16.39
N SER A 182 -7.13 -6.77 16.78
CA SER A 182 -7.61 -6.51 18.14
C SER A 182 -9.05 -6.00 18.10
N VAL A 183 -9.84 -6.33 19.12
CA VAL A 183 -11.19 -5.75 19.31
C VAL A 183 -11.12 -4.72 20.41
N VAL A 184 -11.43 -3.47 20.10
CA VAL A 184 -11.47 -2.38 21.08
C VAL A 184 -12.90 -1.95 21.37
N ALA A 185 -13.14 -1.40 22.56
CA ALA A 185 -14.45 -0.83 22.90
C ALA A 185 -14.72 0.39 21.98
N HIS A 186 -15.95 0.51 21.50
CA HIS A 186 -16.39 1.73 20.83
C HIS A 186 -16.43 2.84 21.89
N LYS A 187 -15.47 3.76 21.83
CA LYS A 187 -15.50 4.99 22.62
C LYS A 187 -16.27 6.02 21.81
N GLU A 188 -17.53 6.24 22.14
CA GLU A 188 -18.23 7.44 21.69
C GLU A 188 -17.49 8.64 22.26
N GLU A 189 -16.73 9.33 21.43
CA GLU A 189 -16.31 10.69 21.77
C GLU A 189 -17.59 11.52 21.78
N SER A 190 -18.14 11.75 22.96
CA SER A 190 -19.15 12.78 23.17
C SER A 190 -18.51 14.10 22.78
N VAL A 191 -18.71 14.52 21.54
CA VAL A 191 -18.42 15.88 21.09
C VAL A 191 -19.48 16.74 21.77
N THR A 192 -19.26 17.05 23.03
CA THR A 192 -19.94 18.19 23.66
C THR A 192 -19.36 19.42 22.96
N PRO A 193 -20.15 20.16 22.18
CA PRO A 193 -19.68 21.44 21.68
C PRO A 193 -19.46 22.33 22.92
N GLU A 194 -18.19 22.57 23.25
CA GLU A 194 -17.86 23.66 24.15
C GLU A 194 -18.39 24.94 23.48
N THR A 195 -19.56 25.33 23.89
CA THR A 195 -20.12 26.65 23.64
C THR A 195 -19.28 27.63 24.45
N GLN A 196 -18.15 28.06 23.90
CA GLN A 196 -17.46 29.22 24.44
C GLN A 196 -18.42 30.41 24.29
N PRO A 197 -18.74 31.13 25.36
CA PRO A 197 -19.53 32.34 25.24
C PRO A 197 -18.67 33.34 24.44
N THR A 198 -19.09 33.62 23.23
CA THR A 198 -18.60 34.75 22.45
C THR A 198 -18.89 36.01 23.18
N THR A 199 -17.93 36.55 23.93
CA THR A 199 -17.92 37.95 24.34
C THR A 199 -17.85 38.79 23.09
N ALA A 200 -18.93 39.51 22.82
CA ALA A 200 -19.00 40.48 21.73
C ALA A 200 -17.87 41.52 21.87
N PRO A 201 -17.18 41.89 20.78
CA PRO A 201 -16.25 42.99 20.84
C PRO A 201 -17.05 44.31 20.93
N GLU A 202 -16.85 45.07 22.00
CA GLU A 202 -17.28 46.42 22.13
C GLU A 202 -16.65 47.29 21.03
N ILE A 203 -17.53 47.96 20.29
CA ILE A 203 -17.17 48.95 19.28
C ILE A 203 -16.76 50.24 20.03
N ILE A 204 -15.47 50.50 20.12
CA ILE A 204 -14.98 51.80 20.52
C ILE A 204 -14.89 52.68 19.26
N THR A 205 -15.88 53.52 19.11
CA THR A 205 -15.89 54.63 18.19
C THR A 205 -15.05 55.74 18.82
N ASP A 206 -13.88 56.03 18.29
CA ASP A 206 -13.26 57.33 18.46
C ASP A 206 -12.79 57.86 17.12
N ARG A 207 -13.53 58.91 16.76
CA ARG A 207 -13.35 59.81 15.66
C ARG A 207 -12.28 60.82 16.06
N LYS A 208 -11.20 60.98 15.30
CA LYS A 208 -10.60 62.30 15.08
C LYS A 208 -9.81 62.37 13.77
N GLU A 209 -10.29 63.31 13.03
CA GLU A 209 -9.70 63.98 11.89
C GLU A 209 -8.27 64.46 12.11
N SER A 210 -7.48 64.46 11.07
CA SER A 210 -6.73 65.59 10.45
C SER A 210 -5.74 65.00 9.45
N GLU A 211 -5.97 65.10 8.19
CA GLU A 211 -5.49 66.21 7.30
C GLU A 211 -3.99 66.18 7.01
N LYS A 212 -3.78 66.08 5.72
CA LYS A 212 -2.76 66.77 4.88
C LYS A 212 -1.46 66.01 4.54
N GLU A 213 -1.41 65.71 3.27
CA GLU A 213 -0.51 66.29 2.24
C GLU A 213 0.95 65.78 2.34
N THR A 214 1.65 65.40 1.36
CA THR A 214 1.88 65.87 0.00
C THR A 214 2.99 64.94 -0.59
N LYS A 215 2.84 64.55 -1.85
CA LYS A 215 3.86 64.45 -2.92
C LYS A 215 5.29 63.99 -2.55
N GLU A 216 5.88 63.05 -3.22
CA GLU A 216 6.53 63.23 -4.54
C GLU A 216 7.26 61.96 -4.94
N GLU A 217 7.03 61.46 -6.12
CA GLU A 217 8.05 60.79 -6.92
C GLU A 217 9.16 61.81 -7.28
N PRO A 218 10.30 61.46 -7.77
CA PRO A 218 10.60 60.46 -8.78
C PRO A 218 12.02 59.84 -8.81
N LYS A 219 12.12 58.79 -9.66
CA LYS A 219 13.21 58.48 -10.62
C LYS A 219 14.67 58.26 -10.15
N THR A 220 15.23 57.19 -10.55
CA THR A 220 16.11 56.85 -11.68
C THR A 220 17.52 56.39 -11.29
N GLN A 221 17.96 55.31 -11.95
CA GLN A 221 19.33 54.93 -12.35
C GLN A 221 20.33 54.52 -11.24
N THR A 222 20.88 53.35 -11.28
CA THR A 222 21.83 52.84 -12.29
C THR A 222 21.81 51.29 -12.24
#